data_1efc6e473225ef300d5cd6b8d9097c32
#
_entry.id   1efc6e473225ef300d5cd6b8d9097c32
#
_cell.length_a   1.000
_cell.length_b   1.000
_cell.length_c   1.000
_cell.angle_alpha   90.00
_cell.angle_beta   90.00
_cell.angle_gamma   90.00
#
_symmetry.space_group_name_H-M   'P 1'
#
loop_
_entity.id
_entity.type
_entity.pdbx_description
1 polymer ?
#
loop_
_entity_poly.entity_id
_entity_poly.type
_entity_poly.pdbx_seq_one_letter_code
_entity_poly.pdbx_strand_id
1 'polypeptide(L)'
;KRKYILFIICSFFLGGVSAQTLEQARTLFTKGDYEQAKPVFQKYAKSQPSNGNYSYWYGVCCLKTGEPEEAVKYLETAVKRRVAGGQLYLGQAYNDTYRFEDAVNCFEEYIADLSKRKRSTEEAEALLEKSKADLRMLKGVEDVCIIDSFVVDKANFLSAYKISEESGKLFTFNES
;
A
#
# COMPACT_ATOMS: atom_id res chain seq x y z
N LYS A 1 -24.33 -8.16 55.39
CA LYS A 1 -25.11 -8.55 54.19
C LYS A 1 -24.91 -7.57 53.01
N ARG A 2 -23.66 -7.08 52.77
CA ARG A 2 -23.38 -6.10 51.71
C ARG A 2 -22.11 -6.42 50.88
N LYS A 3 -21.62 -7.66 50.92
CA LYS A 3 -20.32 -8.01 50.29
C LYS A 3 -20.40 -8.86 49.01
N TYR A 4 -21.59 -9.14 48.47
CA TYR A 4 -21.72 -10.04 47.30
C TYR A 4 -22.25 -9.36 46.03
N ILE A 5 -22.40 -8.02 45.99
CA ILE A 5 -22.95 -7.31 44.82
C ILE A 5 -21.86 -6.85 43.83
N LEU A 6 -20.58 -6.91 44.24
CA LEU A 6 -19.47 -6.38 43.40
C LEU A 6 -18.84 -7.42 42.46
N PHE A 7 -19.31 -8.68 42.47
CA PHE A 7 -18.71 -9.74 41.62
C PHE A 7 -19.51 -10.10 40.36
N ILE A 8 -20.66 -9.49 40.12
CA ILE A 8 -21.55 -9.85 39.00
C ILE A 8 -21.35 -8.92 37.77
N ILE A 9 -20.62 -7.80 37.87
CA ILE A 9 -20.50 -6.84 36.77
C ILE A 9 -19.30 -7.11 35.84
N CYS A 10 -18.36 -8.01 36.24
CA CYS A 10 -17.20 -8.35 35.40
C CYS A 10 -17.43 -9.50 34.40
N SER A 11 -18.58 -10.11 34.35
CA SER A 11 -18.82 -11.32 33.52
C SER A 11 -19.56 -11.05 32.20
N PHE A 12 -19.86 -9.81 31.88
CA PHE A 12 -20.66 -9.50 30.66
C PHE A 12 -19.89 -8.86 29.52
N PHE A 13 -18.55 -8.79 29.58
CA PHE A 13 -17.72 -8.25 28.49
C PHE A 13 -16.87 -9.31 27.78
N LEU A 14 -17.19 -10.57 27.91
CA LEU A 14 -16.76 -11.58 26.95
C LEU A 14 -17.79 -11.64 25.82
N GLY A 15 -17.97 -10.51 25.13
CA GLY A 15 -18.56 -10.47 23.81
C GLY A 15 -17.72 -11.39 22.95
N GLY A 16 -18.26 -12.58 22.61
CA GLY A 16 -17.60 -13.54 21.78
C GLY A 16 -17.09 -12.85 20.53
N VAL A 17 -15.77 -12.77 20.35
CA VAL A 17 -15.15 -12.42 19.10
C VAL A 17 -15.56 -13.54 18.14
N SER A 18 -16.70 -13.35 17.48
CA SER A 18 -17.16 -14.24 16.43
C SER A 18 -16.05 -14.27 15.40
N ALA A 19 -15.43 -15.43 15.20
CA ALA A 19 -14.38 -15.57 14.20
C ALA A 19 -14.97 -15.19 12.85
N GLN A 20 -14.54 -14.05 12.30
CA GLN A 20 -15.02 -13.57 11.00
C GLN A 20 -14.71 -14.62 9.93
N THR A 21 -15.72 -14.94 9.14
CA THR A 21 -15.55 -15.86 8.00
C THR A 21 -14.88 -15.16 6.83
N LEU A 22 -14.32 -15.95 5.93
CA LEU A 22 -13.73 -15.43 4.69
C LEU A 22 -14.75 -14.61 3.87
N GLU A 23 -16.02 -15.01 3.88
CA GLU A 23 -17.08 -14.34 3.14
C GLU A 23 -17.42 -12.97 3.76
N GLN A 24 -17.45 -12.90 5.08
CA GLN A 24 -17.61 -11.63 5.79
C GLN A 24 -16.44 -10.69 5.49
N ALA A 25 -15.20 -11.20 5.48
CA ALA A 25 -14.03 -10.41 5.15
C ALA A 25 -14.08 -9.89 3.70
N ARG A 26 -14.55 -10.68 2.74
CA ARG A 26 -14.79 -10.21 1.36
C ARG A 26 -15.82 -9.09 1.30
N THR A 27 -16.91 -9.22 2.06
CA THR A 27 -17.95 -8.18 2.13
C THR A 27 -17.38 -6.88 2.73
N LEU A 28 -16.58 -6.97 3.78
CA LEU A 28 -15.89 -5.82 4.37
C LEU A 28 -14.93 -5.18 3.37
N PHE A 29 -14.13 -6.00 2.68
CA PHE A 29 -13.20 -5.53 1.65
C PHE A 29 -13.93 -4.75 0.54
N THR A 30 -15.06 -5.26 0.03
CA THR A 30 -15.84 -4.57 -1.02
C THR A 30 -16.49 -3.28 -0.53
N LYS A 31 -16.72 -3.14 0.78
CA LYS A 31 -17.21 -1.90 1.41
C LYS A 31 -16.09 -0.90 1.73
N GLY A 32 -14.82 -1.30 1.59
CA GLY A 32 -13.68 -0.48 1.95
C GLY A 32 -13.26 -0.57 3.42
N ASP A 33 -13.87 -1.47 4.21
CA ASP A 33 -13.52 -1.68 5.63
C ASP A 33 -12.28 -2.59 5.76
N TYR A 34 -11.16 -2.09 5.24
CA TYR A 34 -9.91 -2.85 5.11
C TYR A 34 -9.32 -3.26 6.46
N GLU A 35 -9.42 -2.40 7.47
CA GLU A 35 -8.94 -2.70 8.84
C GLU A 35 -9.63 -3.93 9.42
N GLN A 36 -10.94 -4.04 9.23
CA GLN A 36 -11.70 -5.18 9.74
C GLN A 36 -11.50 -6.45 8.91
N ALA A 37 -11.29 -6.32 7.60
CA ALA A 37 -11.06 -7.46 6.71
C ALA A 37 -9.64 -8.04 6.85
N LYS A 38 -8.64 -7.19 7.14
CA LYS A 38 -7.22 -7.50 7.15
C LYS A 38 -6.83 -8.73 7.98
N PRO A 39 -7.25 -8.91 9.25
CA PRO A 39 -6.82 -10.04 10.08
C PRO A 39 -7.26 -11.39 9.50
N VAL A 40 -8.42 -11.44 8.86
CA VAL A 40 -8.91 -12.67 8.20
C VAL A 40 -8.03 -13.00 6.99
N PHE A 41 -7.81 -12.03 6.10
CA PHE A 41 -6.97 -12.25 4.92
C PHE A 41 -5.52 -12.56 5.28
N GLN A 42 -4.98 -11.95 6.34
CA GLN A 42 -3.66 -12.27 6.87
C GLN A 42 -3.54 -13.75 7.25
N LYS A 43 -4.53 -14.28 7.98
CA LYS A 43 -4.58 -15.70 8.34
C LYS A 43 -4.54 -16.60 7.10
N TYR A 44 -5.36 -16.29 6.10
CA TYR A 44 -5.41 -17.09 4.86
C TYR A 44 -4.14 -16.94 4.01
N ALA A 45 -3.59 -15.74 3.87
CA ALA A 45 -2.35 -15.51 3.14
C ALA A 45 -1.15 -16.23 3.79
N LYS A 46 -1.09 -16.26 5.13
CA LYS A 46 -0.05 -17.01 5.86
C LYS A 46 -0.22 -18.52 5.77
N SER A 47 -1.46 -19.02 5.81
CA SER A 47 -1.72 -20.47 5.74
C SER A 47 -1.57 -21.03 4.32
N GLN A 48 -1.76 -20.20 3.30
CA GLN A 48 -1.66 -20.58 1.89
C GLN A 48 -0.85 -19.55 1.10
N PRO A 49 0.47 -19.45 1.32
CA PRO A 49 1.31 -18.38 0.78
C PRO A 49 1.42 -18.41 -0.75
N SER A 50 1.09 -19.53 -1.39
CA SER A 50 1.07 -19.64 -2.86
C SER A 50 -0.27 -19.23 -3.48
N ASN A 51 -1.29 -18.92 -2.68
CA ASN A 51 -2.59 -18.50 -3.18
C ASN A 51 -2.58 -17.00 -3.49
N GLY A 52 -2.53 -16.66 -4.79
CA GLY A 52 -2.46 -15.26 -5.24
C GLY A 52 -3.65 -14.41 -4.80
N ASN A 53 -4.87 -14.97 -4.70
CA ASN A 53 -6.04 -14.20 -4.28
C ASN A 53 -5.97 -13.80 -2.80
N TYR A 54 -5.52 -14.68 -1.92
CA TYR A 54 -5.34 -14.34 -0.51
C TYR A 54 -4.22 -13.32 -0.32
N SER A 55 -3.13 -13.47 -1.07
CA SER A 55 -2.05 -12.48 -1.11
C SER A 55 -2.55 -11.12 -1.62
N TYR A 56 -3.37 -11.11 -2.67
CA TYR A 56 -3.97 -9.90 -3.20
C TYR A 56 -4.84 -9.18 -2.16
N TRP A 57 -5.82 -9.86 -1.57
CA TRP A 57 -6.72 -9.22 -0.59
C TRP A 57 -5.96 -8.71 0.63
N TYR A 58 -5.02 -9.50 1.15
CA TYR A 58 -4.21 -9.07 2.28
C TYR A 58 -3.29 -7.90 1.91
N GLY A 59 -2.61 -7.98 0.77
CA GLY A 59 -1.74 -6.89 0.28
C GLY A 59 -2.49 -5.58 0.05
N VAL A 60 -3.70 -5.63 -0.54
CA VAL A 60 -4.54 -4.43 -0.68
C VAL A 60 -4.96 -3.88 0.68
N CYS A 61 -5.34 -4.74 1.63
CA CYS A 61 -5.64 -4.28 2.98
C CYS A 61 -4.43 -3.58 3.62
N CYS A 62 -3.23 -4.16 3.54
CA CYS A 62 -2.00 -3.55 4.07
C CYS A 62 -1.75 -2.18 3.42
N LEU A 63 -1.87 -2.07 2.10
CA LEU A 63 -1.70 -0.80 1.40
C LEU A 63 -2.69 0.26 1.88
N LYS A 64 -3.97 -0.10 2.00
CA LYS A 64 -5.04 0.84 2.42
C LYS A 64 -5.03 1.18 3.91
N THR A 65 -4.28 0.42 4.72
CA THR A 65 -4.09 0.66 6.16
C THR A 65 -2.70 1.22 6.49
N GLY A 66 -1.94 1.72 5.48
CA GLY A 66 -0.68 2.41 5.69
C GLY A 66 0.53 1.51 5.96
N GLU A 67 0.50 0.27 5.46
CA GLU A 67 1.61 -0.69 5.57
C GLU A 67 2.13 -1.07 4.17
N PRO A 68 2.72 -0.12 3.42
CA PRO A 68 3.08 -0.34 2.02
C PRO A 68 4.20 -1.37 1.84
N GLU A 69 5.16 -1.49 2.75
CA GLU A 69 6.24 -2.48 2.67
C GLU A 69 5.69 -3.91 2.77
N GLU A 70 4.74 -4.14 3.68
CA GLU A 70 4.09 -5.46 3.79
C GLU A 70 3.18 -5.70 2.59
N ALA A 71 2.53 -4.66 2.07
CA ALA A 71 1.70 -4.74 0.86
C ALA A 71 2.52 -5.19 -0.35
N VAL A 72 3.71 -4.62 -0.59
CA VAL A 72 4.62 -5.01 -1.69
C VAL A 72 4.85 -6.51 -1.68
N LYS A 73 5.27 -7.07 -0.55
CA LYS A 73 5.58 -8.49 -0.41
C LYS A 73 4.44 -9.42 -0.85
N TYR A 74 3.21 -9.11 -0.49
CA TYR A 74 2.06 -9.94 -0.84
C TYR A 74 1.53 -9.64 -2.24
N LEU A 75 1.58 -8.39 -2.69
CA LEU A 75 1.14 -8.01 -4.03
C LEU A 75 2.08 -8.54 -5.12
N GLU A 76 3.40 -8.63 -4.87
CA GLU A 76 4.33 -9.35 -5.76
C GLU A 76 3.90 -10.82 -5.97
N THR A 77 3.46 -11.49 -4.91
CA THR A 77 2.91 -12.85 -5.03
C THR A 77 1.63 -12.86 -5.86
N ALA A 78 0.73 -11.90 -5.66
CA ALA A 78 -0.50 -11.79 -6.43
C ALA A 78 -0.23 -11.57 -7.92
N VAL A 79 0.70 -10.69 -8.26
CA VAL A 79 1.14 -10.42 -9.66
C VAL A 79 1.77 -11.67 -10.26
N LYS A 80 2.69 -12.33 -9.57
CA LYS A 80 3.29 -13.60 -10.00
C LYS A 80 2.25 -14.69 -10.28
N ARG A 81 1.12 -14.67 -9.57
CA ARG A 81 -0.02 -15.57 -9.78
C ARG A 81 -1.06 -15.02 -10.76
N ARG A 82 -0.78 -13.89 -11.43
CA ARG A 82 -1.61 -13.25 -12.43
C ARG A 82 -3.01 -12.88 -11.92
N VAL A 83 -3.11 -12.46 -10.67
CA VAL A 83 -4.37 -11.96 -10.10
C VAL A 83 -4.71 -10.62 -10.75
N ALA A 84 -5.94 -10.52 -11.27
CA ALA A 84 -6.41 -9.31 -11.92
C ALA A 84 -6.36 -8.09 -10.96
N GLY A 85 -5.84 -6.96 -11.44
CA GLY A 85 -5.67 -5.75 -10.64
C GLY A 85 -4.43 -5.77 -9.71
N GLY A 86 -3.72 -6.90 -9.62
CA GLY A 86 -2.51 -6.99 -8.78
C GLY A 86 -1.46 -5.95 -9.14
N GLN A 87 -1.22 -5.74 -10.43
CA GLN A 87 -0.24 -4.75 -10.91
C GLN A 87 -0.59 -3.31 -10.53
N LEU A 88 -1.89 -2.95 -10.55
CA LEU A 88 -2.33 -1.63 -10.15
C LEU A 88 -1.96 -1.33 -8.69
N TYR A 89 -2.33 -2.24 -7.78
CA TYR A 89 -2.05 -2.05 -6.35
C TYR A 89 -0.58 -2.24 -6.00
N LEU A 90 0.15 -3.10 -6.72
CA LEU A 90 1.60 -3.24 -6.56
C LEU A 90 2.32 -1.94 -6.98
N GLY A 91 1.92 -1.33 -8.09
CA GLY A 91 2.43 -0.04 -8.51
C GLY A 91 2.18 1.07 -7.47
N GLN A 92 0.98 1.11 -6.88
CA GLN A 92 0.68 2.03 -5.77
C GLN A 92 1.58 1.76 -4.55
N ALA A 93 1.75 0.48 -4.15
CA ALA A 93 2.61 0.12 -3.03
C ALA A 93 4.09 0.46 -3.29
N TYR A 94 4.57 0.33 -4.53
CA TYR A 94 5.91 0.78 -4.91
C TYR A 94 6.05 2.30 -4.85
N ASN A 95 5.03 3.07 -5.25
CA ASN A 95 5.04 4.51 -5.06
C ASN A 95 5.14 4.90 -3.58
N ASP A 96 4.33 4.28 -2.72
CA ASP A 96 4.31 4.56 -1.29
C ASP A 96 5.61 4.13 -0.57
N THR A 97 6.40 3.27 -1.22
CA THR A 97 7.75 2.86 -0.76
C THR A 97 8.89 3.54 -1.54
N TYR A 98 8.59 4.60 -2.31
CA TYR A 98 9.55 5.39 -3.11
C TYR A 98 10.31 4.57 -4.18
N ARG A 99 9.77 3.43 -4.59
CA ARG A 99 10.30 2.58 -5.66
C ARG A 99 9.66 2.98 -7.00
N PHE A 100 9.87 4.21 -7.42
CA PHE A 100 9.16 4.83 -8.55
C PHE A 100 9.43 4.14 -9.89
N GLU A 101 10.63 3.60 -10.14
CA GLU A 101 10.91 2.84 -11.36
C GLU A 101 10.09 1.54 -11.44
N ASP A 102 9.98 0.83 -10.31
CA ASP A 102 9.15 -0.37 -10.22
C ASP A 102 7.66 -0.04 -10.39
N ALA A 103 7.22 1.09 -9.83
CA ALA A 103 5.85 1.57 -9.97
C ALA A 103 5.51 1.89 -11.44
N VAL A 104 6.40 2.60 -12.15
CA VAL A 104 6.26 2.91 -13.59
C VAL A 104 6.09 1.62 -14.39
N ASN A 105 6.97 0.63 -14.17
CA ASN A 105 6.89 -0.66 -14.87
C ASN A 105 5.55 -1.37 -14.61
N CYS A 106 5.08 -1.39 -13.35
CA CYS A 106 3.79 -2.00 -12.99
C CYS A 106 2.61 -1.33 -13.68
N PHE A 107 2.58 0.01 -13.74
CA PHE A 107 1.48 0.73 -14.39
C PHE A 107 1.53 0.57 -15.90
N GLU A 108 2.69 0.58 -16.55
CA GLU A 108 2.82 0.34 -17.99
C GLU A 108 2.33 -1.05 -18.38
N GLU A 109 2.70 -2.09 -17.63
CA GLU A 109 2.20 -3.44 -17.84
C GLU A 109 0.67 -3.55 -17.63
N TYR A 110 0.15 -2.87 -16.61
CA TYR A 110 -1.29 -2.85 -16.33
C TYR A 110 -2.09 -2.15 -17.43
N ILE A 111 -1.62 -1.00 -17.92
CA ILE A 111 -2.20 -0.27 -19.05
C ILE A 111 -2.21 -1.12 -20.30
N ALA A 112 -1.11 -1.82 -20.59
CA ALA A 112 -1.02 -2.71 -21.73
C ALA A 112 -2.04 -3.87 -21.66
N ASP A 113 -2.28 -4.44 -20.47
CA ASP A 113 -3.31 -5.48 -20.27
C ASP A 113 -4.73 -4.93 -20.42
N LEU A 114 -5.02 -3.76 -19.85
CA LEU A 114 -6.31 -3.07 -19.99
C LEU A 114 -6.62 -2.76 -21.46
N SER A 115 -5.65 -2.22 -22.20
CA SER A 115 -5.77 -1.87 -23.61
C SER A 115 -6.09 -3.10 -24.46
N LYS A 116 -5.43 -4.23 -24.24
CA LYS A 116 -5.74 -5.51 -24.90
C LYS A 116 -7.17 -5.95 -24.65
N ARG A 117 -7.71 -5.66 -23.47
CA ARG A 117 -9.07 -6.00 -23.06
C ARG A 117 -10.10 -4.92 -23.43
N LYS A 118 -9.69 -3.85 -24.12
CA LYS A 118 -10.52 -2.69 -24.47
C LYS A 118 -11.23 -2.06 -23.26
N ARG A 119 -10.51 -1.95 -22.13
CA ARG A 119 -10.98 -1.31 -20.90
C ARG A 119 -10.37 0.07 -20.77
N SER A 120 -11.00 0.94 -19.97
CA SER A 120 -10.46 2.28 -19.68
C SER A 120 -9.09 2.19 -19.00
N THR A 121 -8.15 3.05 -19.42
CA THR A 121 -6.78 3.15 -18.90
C THR A 121 -6.55 4.43 -18.11
N GLU A 122 -7.52 5.34 -18.08
CA GLU A 122 -7.39 6.71 -17.58
C GLU A 122 -6.84 6.79 -16.14
N GLU A 123 -7.37 5.97 -15.22
CA GLU A 123 -6.88 5.94 -13.84
C GLU A 123 -5.42 5.47 -13.76
N ALA A 124 -5.08 4.43 -14.51
CA ALA A 124 -3.72 3.88 -14.52
C ALA A 124 -2.72 4.83 -15.19
N GLU A 125 -3.13 5.54 -16.23
CA GLU A 125 -2.32 6.57 -16.90
C GLU A 125 -2.03 7.75 -15.96
N ALA A 126 -3.01 8.20 -15.19
CA ALA A 126 -2.81 9.26 -14.19
C ALA A 126 -1.80 8.84 -13.11
N LEU A 127 -1.87 7.61 -12.62
CA LEU A 127 -0.92 7.07 -11.66
C LEU A 127 0.49 6.91 -12.27
N LEU A 128 0.57 6.49 -13.54
CA LEU A 128 1.83 6.39 -14.28
C LEU A 128 2.50 7.75 -14.41
N GLU A 129 1.77 8.78 -14.79
CA GLU A 129 2.33 10.13 -14.94
C GLU A 129 2.79 10.72 -13.59
N LYS A 130 2.04 10.47 -12.50
CA LYS A 130 2.50 10.82 -11.16
C LYS A 130 3.83 10.13 -10.85
N SER A 131 3.94 8.81 -11.02
CA SER A 131 5.16 8.06 -10.74
C SER A 131 6.36 8.53 -11.57
N LYS A 132 6.13 8.86 -12.85
CA LYS A 132 7.17 9.43 -13.72
C LYS A 132 7.62 10.82 -13.26
N ALA A 133 6.70 11.64 -12.74
CA ALA A 133 7.04 12.94 -12.17
C ALA A 133 7.90 12.79 -10.91
N ASP A 134 7.49 11.91 -9.99
CA ASP A 134 8.20 11.62 -8.75
C ASP A 134 9.61 11.05 -9.04
N LEU A 135 9.73 10.17 -10.04
CA LEU A 135 11.02 9.62 -10.49
C LEU A 135 11.93 10.72 -11.08
N ARG A 136 11.39 11.66 -11.88
CA ARG A 136 12.17 12.78 -12.40
C ARG A 136 12.68 13.68 -11.28
N MET A 137 11.84 13.94 -10.27
CA MET A 137 12.26 14.74 -9.11
C MET A 137 13.39 14.05 -8.34
N LEU A 138 13.27 12.72 -8.11
CA LEU A 138 14.31 11.94 -7.44
C LEU A 138 15.65 11.98 -8.19
N LYS A 139 15.61 11.81 -9.53
CA LYS A 139 16.82 11.86 -10.38
C LYS A 139 17.42 13.28 -10.44
N GLY A 140 16.58 14.31 -10.53
CA GLY A 140 17.05 15.70 -10.53
C GLY A 140 17.79 16.08 -9.26
N VAL A 141 17.44 15.50 -8.11
CA VAL A 141 18.17 15.71 -6.85
C VAL A 141 19.49 14.93 -6.82
N GLU A 142 19.53 13.73 -7.38
CA GLU A 142 20.79 12.96 -7.52
C GLU A 142 21.80 13.75 -8.37
N ASP A 143 21.36 14.46 -9.43
CA ASP A 143 22.23 15.28 -10.28
C ASP A 143 22.68 16.60 -9.61
N VAL A 144 21.85 17.20 -8.76
CA VAL A 144 22.17 18.45 -8.04
C VAL A 144 23.09 18.22 -6.85
N CYS A 145 23.04 17.07 -6.20
CA CYS A 145 23.89 16.73 -5.06
C CYS A 145 25.39 16.51 -5.41
N ILE A 146 25.75 16.53 -6.70
CA ILE A 146 27.15 16.42 -7.15
C ILE A 146 27.90 17.76 -7.08
N ILE A 147 27.21 18.90 -6.89
CA ILE A 147 27.83 20.23 -7.07
C ILE A 147 28.55 20.77 -5.83
N ASP A 148 28.26 20.30 -4.62
CA ASP A 148 29.02 20.74 -3.46
C ASP A 148 28.98 19.69 -2.33
N SER A 149 30.07 19.00 -2.08
CA SER A 149 30.48 18.14 -0.95
C SER A 149 29.52 17.82 0.22
N PHE A 150 28.22 18.02 0.06
CA PHE A 150 27.15 17.51 0.90
C PHE A 150 26.56 16.27 0.25
N VAL A 151 27.06 15.10 0.66
CA VAL A 151 26.39 13.83 0.40
C VAL A 151 25.08 13.84 1.19
N VAL A 152 24.01 14.34 0.57
CA VAL A 152 22.67 14.09 1.10
C VAL A 152 22.40 12.61 0.84
N ASP A 153 22.48 11.81 1.90
CA ASP A 153 22.13 10.40 1.84
C ASP A 153 20.71 10.27 1.28
N LYS A 154 20.52 9.35 0.34
CA LYS A 154 19.22 9.04 -0.29
C LYS A 154 18.10 8.86 0.74
N ALA A 155 18.41 8.28 1.92
CA ALA A 155 17.47 8.12 3.02
C ALA A 155 17.03 9.46 3.63
N ASN A 156 17.94 10.42 3.77
CA ASN A 156 17.62 11.76 4.28
C ASN A 156 16.80 12.57 3.28
N PHE A 157 17.07 12.41 1.97
CA PHE A 157 16.27 13.03 0.93
C PHE A 157 14.86 12.46 0.89
N LEU A 158 14.70 11.14 0.93
CA LEU A 158 13.39 10.49 0.93
C LEU A 158 12.56 10.88 2.17
N SER A 159 13.21 11.07 3.32
CA SER A 159 12.55 11.58 4.54
C SER A 159 12.07 13.01 4.38
N ALA A 160 12.89 13.88 3.78
CA ALA A 160 12.55 15.28 3.52
C ALA A 160 11.43 15.39 2.47
N TYR A 161 11.46 14.56 1.41
CA TYR A 161 10.40 14.48 0.41
C TYR A 161 9.06 14.06 1.02
N LYS A 162 9.05 13.05 1.88
CA LYS A 162 7.84 12.61 2.60
C LYS A 162 7.25 13.73 3.46
N ILE A 163 8.06 14.45 4.21
CA ILE A 163 7.62 15.61 5.02
C ILE A 163 7.05 16.70 4.11
N SER A 164 7.63 16.94 2.95
CA SER A 164 7.16 17.92 1.96
C SER A 164 5.80 17.51 1.38
N GLU A 165 5.61 16.25 1.04
CA GLU A 165 4.35 15.72 0.53
C GLU A 165 3.23 15.81 1.59
N GLU A 166 3.50 15.41 2.82
CA GLU A 166 2.57 15.49 3.94
C GLU A 166 2.21 16.94 4.33
N SER A 167 3.14 17.88 4.20
CA SER A 167 2.93 19.30 4.53
C SER A 167 2.37 20.14 3.38
N GLY A 168 2.34 19.61 2.16
CA GLY A 168 1.93 20.35 0.95
C GLY A 168 2.86 21.52 0.60
N LYS A 169 4.07 21.59 1.17
CA LYS A 169 5.05 22.64 0.93
C LYS A 169 6.12 22.13 -0.02
N LEU A 170 6.24 22.76 -1.18
CA LEU A 170 7.40 22.60 -2.04
C LEU A 170 8.61 23.28 -1.37
N PHE A 171 9.68 22.52 -1.13
CA PHE A 171 10.96 23.12 -0.81
C PHE A 171 11.55 23.73 -2.08
N THR A 172 11.50 25.04 -2.21
CA THR A 172 12.33 25.73 -3.17
C THR A 172 13.67 25.99 -2.51
N PHE A 173 14.74 25.39 -3.03
CA PHE A 173 16.10 25.79 -2.67
C PHE A 173 16.32 27.18 -3.24
N ASN A 174 16.40 28.20 -2.39
CA ASN A 174 16.90 29.49 -2.82
C ASN A 174 18.43 29.39 -2.97
N GLU A 175 18.90 29.54 -4.19
CA GLU A 175 20.31 29.88 -4.44
C GLU A 175 20.60 31.24 -3.77
N SER A 176 21.48 31.22 -2.76
CA SER A 176 22.08 32.41 -2.19
C SER A 176 23.52 32.55 -2.65
#